data_a48417c81a9dff3a886125bdb0ed486d
#
_entry.id   a48417c81a9dff3a886125bdb0ed486d
#
_cell.length_a   1.000
_cell.length_b   1.000
_cell.length_c   1.000
_cell.angle_alpha   90.00
_cell.angle_beta   90.00
_cell.angle_gamma   90.00
#
_symmetry.space_group_name_H-M   'P 1'
#
loop_
_entity.id
_entity.type
_entity.pdbx_description
1 polymer ?
#
loop_
_entity_poly.entity_id
_entity_poly.type
_entity_poly.pdbx_seq_one_letter_code
_entity_poly.pdbx_strand_id
1 'polypeptide(L)'
;MEATRLGVGIVGGGFVGSFHIRSWVGVRDADIVGIVDKNRKTAQAAATLARKLRVGEAKPYKSITEMVADPGIHAIWICIPNYARLEVMEEIAHAIETGKGELIGVACEKPLGRTVAEARKMRDLARKAGLLDGYLENQVFSPAVVRGKQIIWTRGAAIAGRPYLARAAEEHSGPHMPWFWEGTLQGGGVLNDMMCHSVEAARFMLTPPGAPRSVLTPV
;
A
#
# COMPACT_ATOMS: atom_id res chain seq x y z
N MET A 1 5.74 -12.91 -27.83
CA MET A 1 4.53 -12.44 -27.15
C MET A 1 4.96 -11.29 -26.27
N GLU A 2 4.49 -10.09 -26.56
CA GLU A 2 4.65 -8.97 -25.62
C GLU A 2 3.98 -9.37 -24.32
N ALA A 3 4.72 -9.28 -23.21
CA ALA A 3 4.15 -9.53 -21.90
C ALA A 3 3.05 -8.50 -21.67
N THR A 4 1.81 -8.95 -21.51
CA THR A 4 0.67 -8.08 -21.21
C THR A 4 0.93 -7.38 -19.88
N ARG A 5 1.02 -6.05 -19.90
CA ARG A 5 1.22 -5.25 -18.68
C ARG A 5 0.00 -5.39 -17.78
N LEU A 6 0.22 -5.47 -16.47
CA LEU A 6 -0.87 -5.55 -15.51
C LEU A 6 -1.63 -4.21 -15.44
N GLY A 7 -2.96 -4.27 -15.53
CA GLY A 7 -3.81 -3.11 -15.28
C GLY A 7 -4.08 -2.93 -13.79
N VAL A 8 -3.81 -1.75 -13.26
CA VAL A 8 -4.02 -1.42 -11.84
C VAL A 8 -5.09 -0.33 -11.71
N GLY A 9 -6.06 -0.60 -10.84
CA GLY A 9 -7.03 0.38 -10.38
C GLY A 9 -6.60 1.02 -9.06
N ILE A 10 -6.77 2.33 -8.91
CA ILE A 10 -6.50 3.04 -7.66
C ILE A 10 -7.81 3.50 -7.04
N VAL A 11 -8.05 3.12 -5.80
CA VAL A 11 -9.13 3.65 -4.95
C VAL A 11 -8.56 4.77 -4.09
N GLY A 12 -9.00 6.01 -4.35
CA GLY A 12 -8.50 7.22 -3.73
C GLY A 12 -7.54 7.99 -4.63
N GLY A 13 -8.03 9.00 -5.34
CA GLY A 13 -7.25 9.90 -6.21
C GLY A 13 -6.65 11.12 -5.49
N GLY A 14 -6.74 11.18 -4.16
CA GLY A 14 -6.24 12.27 -3.32
C GLY A 14 -4.72 12.37 -3.26
N PHE A 15 -4.19 12.91 -2.15
CA PHE A 15 -2.74 13.15 -1.98
C PHE A 15 -1.92 11.87 -2.18
N VAL A 16 -2.22 10.80 -1.43
CA VAL A 16 -1.46 9.54 -1.49
C VAL A 16 -1.62 8.85 -2.85
N GLY A 17 -2.85 8.76 -3.39
CA GLY A 17 -3.06 8.21 -4.73
C GLY A 17 -2.31 8.97 -5.81
N SER A 18 -2.30 10.30 -5.75
CA SER A 18 -1.51 11.13 -6.67
C SER A 18 0.00 10.93 -6.51
N PHE A 19 0.47 10.66 -5.30
CA PHE A 19 1.87 10.32 -5.04
C PHE A 19 2.25 8.99 -5.70
N HIS A 20 1.42 7.95 -5.54
CA HIS A 20 1.61 6.67 -6.24
C HIS A 20 1.63 6.85 -7.76
N ILE A 21 0.67 7.61 -8.33
CA ILE A 21 0.62 7.89 -9.77
C ILE A 21 1.93 8.52 -10.27
N ARG A 22 2.49 9.50 -9.52
CA ARG A 22 3.76 10.13 -9.87
C ARG A 22 4.94 9.17 -9.79
N SER A 23 4.96 8.29 -8.79
CA SER A 23 6.00 7.29 -8.60
C SER A 23 5.93 6.17 -9.64
N TRP A 24 4.77 6.00 -10.30
CA TRP A 24 4.54 4.93 -11.28
C TRP A 24 5.41 5.03 -12.53
N VAL A 25 6.02 6.19 -12.79
CA VAL A 25 6.99 6.38 -13.90
C VAL A 25 8.18 5.40 -13.83
N GLY A 26 8.46 4.85 -12.65
CA GLY A 26 9.48 3.81 -12.45
C GLY A 26 8.97 2.38 -12.61
N VAL A 27 7.66 2.16 -12.77
CA VAL A 27 7.06 0.82 -12.89
C VAL A 27 7.05 0.37 -14.34
N ARG A 28 7.58 -0.85 -14.62
CA ARG A 28 7.75 -1.36 -15.99
C ARG A 28 6.64 -2.29 -16.43
N ASP A 29 6.09 -3.08 -15.50
CA ASP A 29 5.24 -4.22 -15.85
C ASP A 29 3.76 -4.00 -15.54
N ALA A 30 3.38 -2.77 -15.15
CA ALA A 30 1.99 -2.42 -14.84
C ALA A 30 1.65 -1.00 -15.26
N ASP A 31 0.39 -0.79 -15.61
CA ASP A 31 -0.20 0.49 -15.99
C ASP A 31 -1.36 0.86 -15.06
N ILE A 32 -1.53 2.14 -14.78
CA ILE A 32 -2.71 2.63 -14.08
C ILE A 32 -3.83 2.80 -15.10
N VAL A 33 -4.88 2.00 -14.98
CA VAL A 33 -5.99 1.96 -15.94
C VAL A 33 -7.33 2.42 -15.35
N GLY A 34 -7.44 2.51 -14.03
CA GLY A 34 -8.67 2.93 -13.36
C GLY A 34 -8.45 3.77 -12.11
N ILE A 35 -9.34 4.72 -11.88
CA ILE A 35 -9.39 5.53 -10.64
C ILE A 35 -10.82 5.55 -10.12
N VAL A 36 -10.99 5.23 -8.83
CA VAL A 36 -12.23 5.48 -8.08
C VAL A 36 -11.94 6.46 -6.95
N ASP A 37 -12.79 7.45 -6.79
CA ASP A 37 -12.79 8.35 -5.63
C ASP A 37 -14.23 8.80 -5.38
N LYS A 38 -14.61 8.97 -4.11
CA LYS A 38 -15.93 9.50 -3.73
C LYS A 38 -16.20 10.88 -4.34
N ASN A 39 -15.16 11.65 -4.58
CA ASN A 39 -15.23 12.91 -5.32
C ASN A 39 -14.84 12.67 -6.78
N ARG A 40 -15.83 12.72 -7.67
CA ARG A 40 -15.62 12.48 -9.09
C ARG A 40 -14.60 13.42 -9.74
N LYS A 41 -14.50 14.67 -9.27
CA LYS A 41 -13.49 15.62 -9.79
C LYS A 41 -12.09 15.17 -9.43
N THR A 42 -11.90 14.64 -8.22
CA THR A 42 -10.61 14.06 -7.78
C THR A 42 -10.25 12.84 -8.61
N ALA A 43 -11.18 11.92 -8.85
CA ALA A 43 -10.95 10.76 -9.72
C ALA A 43 -10.56 11.19 -11.13
N GLN A 44 -11.25 12.17 -11.71
CA GLN A 44 -10.96 12.71 -13.05
C GLN A 44 -9.57 13.36 -13.10
N ALA A 45 -9.22 14.15 -12.10
CA ALA A 45 -7.91 14.81 -12.04
C ALA A 45 -6.77 13.78 -11.93
N ALA A 46 -6.93 12.74 -11.09
CA ALA A 46 -5.97 11.66 -10.94
C ALA A 46 -5.82 10.84 -12.23
N ALA A 47 -6.91 10.51 -12.91
CA ALA A 47 -6.87 9.82 -14.20
C ALA A 47 -6.16 10.66 -15.26
N THR A 48 -6.42 11.97 -15.29
CA THR A 48 -5.73 12.90 -16.19
C THR A 48 -4.23 12.97 -15.88
N LEU A 49 -3.85 12.97 -14.61
CA LEU A 49 -2.45 12.93 -14.19
C LEU A 49 -1.74 11.66 -14.68
N ALA A 50 -2.37 10.48 -14.53
CA ALA A 50 -1.80 9.22 -15.00
C ALA A 50 -1.52 9.23 -16.51
N ARG A 51 -2.49 9.68 -17.32
CA ARG A 51 -2.30 9.83 -18.77
C ARG A 51 -1.23 10.85 -19.13
N LYS A 52 -1.21 12.01 -18.45
CA LYS A 52 -0.17 13.04 -18.66
C LYS A 52 1.24 12.51 -18.40
N LEU A 53 1.40 11.67 -17.38
CA LEU A 53 2.68 11.04 -17.05
C LEU A 53 2.98 9.79 -17.89
N ARG A 54 2.06 9.38 -18.76
CA ARG A 54 2.17 8.19 -19.61
C ARG A 54 2.39 6.91 -18.81
N VAL A 55 1.72 6.81 -17.66
CA VAL A 55 1.79 5.64 -16.78
C VAL A 55 0.56 4.74 -16.91
N GLY A 56 -0.26 4.97 -17.93
CA GLY A 56 -1.43 4.19 -18.30
C GLY A 56 -2.59 5.05 -18.81
N GLU A 57 -3.55 4.43 -19.47
CA GLU A 57 -4.76 5.06 -20.03
C GLU A 57 -5.90 5.08 -19.00
N ALA A 58 -5.59 5.64 -17.83
CA ALA A 58 -6.52 5.67 -16.69
C ALA A 58 -7.84 6.40 -17.03
N LYS A 59 -8.95 5.80 -16.63
CA LYS A 59 -10.29 6.41 -16.66
C LYS A 59 -10.91 6.43 -15.26
N PRO A 60 -11.79 7.40 -14.94
CA PRO A 60 -12.53 7.41 -13.69
C PRO A 60 -13.69 6.41 -13.76
N TYR A 61 -13.88 5.61 -12.70
CA TYR A 61 -15.02 4.74 -12.48
C TYR A 61 -16.02 5.35 -11.49
N LYS A 62 -17.28 4.94 -11.56
CA LYS A 62 -18.33 5.43 -10.65
C LYS A 62 -18.34 4.69 -9.31
N SER A 63 -17.91 3.42 -9.30
CA SER A 63 -17.85 2.57 -8.11
C SER A 63 -16.69 1.58 -8.19
N ILE A 64 -16.35 0.99 -7.06
CA ILE A 64 -15.37 -0.09 -6.96
C ILE A 64 -15.87 -1.32 -7.72
N THR A 65 -17.15 -1.65 -7.57
CA THR A 65 -17.78 -2.77 -8.29
C THR A 65 -17.67 -2.60 -9.81
N GLU A 66 -17.89 -1.38 -10.35
CA GLU A 66 -17.70 -1.10 -11.79
C GLU A 66 -16.24 -1.30 -12.20
N MET A 67 -15.30 -0.88 -11.36
CA MET A 67 -13.86 -1.06 -11.62
C MET A 67 -13.44 -2.53 -11.56
N VAL A 68 -13.94 -3.31 -10.59
CA VAL A 68 -13.68 -4.76 -10.48
C VAL A 68 -14.24 -5.52 -11.69
N ALA A 69 -15.37 -5.06 -12.26
CA ALA A 69 -15.99 -5.69 -13.42
C ALA A 69 -15.26 -5.44 -14.75
N ASP A 70 -14.29 -4.54 -14.78
CA ASP A 70 -13.51 -4.28 -16.01
C ASP A 70 -12.37 -5.32 -16.12
N PRO A 71 -12.35 -6.17 -17.17
CA PRO A 71 -11.33 -7.19 -17.35
C PRO A 71 -9.92 -6.62 -17.58
N GLY A 72 -9.78 -5.32 -17.84
CA GLY A 72 -8.50 -4.64 -17.91
C GLY A 72 -7.91 -4.29 -16.53
N ILE A 73 -8.67 -4.49 -15.44
CA ILE A 73 -8.20 -4.27 -14.06
C ILE A 73 -7.79 -5.63 -13.46
N HIS A 74 -6.52 -5.79 -13.19
CA HIS A 74 -5.96 -7.03 -12.61
C HIS A 74 -5.67 -6.92 -11.11
N ALA A 75 -5.42 -5.71 -10.62
CA ALA A 75 -5.17 -5.46 -9.20
C ALA A 75 -5.68 -4.10 -8.76
N ILE A 76 -5.94 -3.94 -7.46
CA ILE A 76 -6.41 -2.69 -6.87
C ILE A 76 -5.44 -2.18 -5.81
N TRP A 77 -5.11 -0.89 -5.87
CA TRP A 77 -4.38 -0.12 -4.86
C TRP A 77 -5.36 0.69 -4.02
N ILE A 78 -5.42 0.46 -2.71
CA ILE A 78 -6.29 1.18 -1.77
C ILE A 78 -5.48 2.32 -1.13
N CYS A 79 -5.72 3.55 -1.59
CA CYS A 79 -4.98 4.77 -1.23
C CYS A 79 -5.90 5.82 -0.55
N ILE A 80 -6.77 5.37 0.35
CA ILE A 80 -7.75 6.20 1.08
C ILE A 80 -7.42 6.25 2.58
N PRO A 81 -8.06 7.16 3.36
CA PRO A 81 -7.91 7.17 4.81
C PRO A 81 -8.22 5.82 5.45
N ASN A 82 -7.49 5.49 6.51
CA ASN A 82 -7.54 4.18 7.18
C ASN A 82 -8.95 3.79 7.68
N TYR A 83 -9.78 4.74 8.11
CA TYR A 83 -11.15 4.46 8.57
C TYR A 83 -12.08 3.92 7.48
N ALA A 84 -11.78 4.16 6.21
CA ALA A 84 -12.62 3.73 5.09
C ALA A 84 -12.11 2.45 4.38
N ARG A 85 -10.93 1.95 4.75
CA ARG A 85 -10.27 0.86 4.01
C ARG A 85 -10.98 -0.47 4.15
N LEU A 86 -11.48 -0.76 5.35
CA LEU A 86 -12.18 -2.02 5.58
C LEU A 86 -13.46 -2.12 4.73
N GLU A 87 -14.25 -1.05 4.67
CA GLU A 87 -15.47 -0.99 3.84
C GLU A 87 -15.14 -1.20 2.36
N VAL A 88 -14.08 -0.56 1.87
CA VAL A 88 -13.60 -0.74 0.49
C VAL A 88 -13.16 -2.18 0.23
N MET A 89 -12.45 -2.80 1.17
CA MET A 89 -12.04 -4.20 1.02
C MET A 89 -13.25 -5.15 1.05
N GLU A 90 -14.27 -4.87 1.85
CA GLU A 90 -15.53 -5.62 1.86
C GLU A 90 -16.26 -5.50 0.51
N GLU A 91 -16.30 -4.31 -0.09
CA GLU A 91 -16.91 -4.09 -1.42
C GLU A 91 -16.15 -4.86 -2.51
N ILE A 92 -14.81 -4.83 -2.50
CA ILE A 92 -13.98 -5.58 -3.45
C ILE A 92 -14.25 -7.09 -3.31
N ALA A 93 -14.18 -7.63 -2.09
CA ALA A 93 -14.40 -9.05 -1.83
C ALA A 93 -15.83 -9.48 -2.25
N HIS A 94 -16.84 -8.68 -1.93
CA HIS A 94 -18.22 -8.95 -2.33
C HIS A 94 -18.42 -8.94 -3.85
N ALA A 95 -17.79 -8.00 -4.55
CA ALA A 95 -17.86 -7.94 -6.02
C ALA A 95 -17.27 -9.22 -6.65
N ILE A 96 -16.14 -9.72 -6.13
CA ILE A 96 -15.54 -10.98 -6.60
C ILE A 96 -16.42 -12.19 -6.25
N GLU A 97 -16.88 -12.30 -5.00
CA GLU A 97 -17.74 -13.40 -4.52
C GLU A 97 -19.05 -13.49 -5.31
N THR A 98 -19.58 -12.34 -5.78
CA THR A 98 -20.81 -12.29 -6.60
C THR A 98 -20.54 -12.39 -8.11
N GLY A 99 -19.31 -12.71 -8.52
CA GLY A 99 -18.95 -12.94 -9.92
C GLY A 99 -19.00 -11.70 -10.80
N LYS A 100 -18.80 -10.51 -10.21
CA LYS A 100 -18.78 -9.25 -10.98
C LYS A 100 -17.49 -9.07 -11.77
N GLY A 101 -16.40 -9.70 -11.35
CA GLY A 101 -15.10 -9.67 -12.01
C GLY A 101 -14.08 -10.50 -11.25
N GLU A 102 -12.86 -10.51 -11.76
CA GLU A 102 -11.73 -11.25 -11.20
C GLU A 102 -10.54 -10.31 -11.00
N LEU A 103 -9.84 -10.47 -9.88
CA LEU A 103 -8.60 -9.77 -9.60
C LEU A 103 -7.50 -10.77 -9.20
N ILE A 104 -6.26 -10.44 -9.50
CA ILE A 104 -5.08 -11.18 -9.05
C ILE A 104 -4.70 -10.79 -7.63
N GLY A 105 -4.86 -9.50 -7.28
CA GLY A 105 -4.43 -9.03 -5.98
C GLY A 105 -4.95 -7.67 -5.58
N VAL A 106 -4.70 -7.35 -4.32
CA VAL A 106 -5.01 -6.06 -3.71
C VAL A 106 -3.82 -5.57 -2.90
N ALA A 107 -3.48 -4.30 -3.01
CA ALA A 107 -2.49 -3.65 -2.16
C ALA A 107 -3.12 -2.50 -1.39
N CYS A 108 -2.75 -2.34 -0.13
CA CYS A 108 -3.32 -1.32 0.73
C CYS A 108 -2.26 -0.47 1.38
N GLU A 109 -2.49 0.85 1.41
CA GLU A 109 -1.67 1.81 2.12
C GLU A 109 -1.63 1.56 3.62
N LYS A 110 -0.53 2.01 4.21
CA LYS A 110 -0.31 1.98 5.66
C LYS A 110 -1.16 3.05 6.40
N PRO A 111 -1.56 2.78 7.64
CA PRO A 111 -1.71 1.46 8.26
C PRO A 111 -2.88 0.70 7.66
N LEU A 112 -2.92 -0.63 7.75
CA LEU A 112 -4.02 -1.42 7.13
C LEU A 112 -5.39 -1.04 7.66
N GLY A 113 -5.49 -0.67 8.93
CA GLY A 113 -6.72 -0.29 9.57
C GLY A 113 -6.46 0.52 10.84
N ARG A 114 -7.51 0.94 11.52
CA ARG A 114 -7.42 1.68 12.79
C ARG A 114 -6.99 0.77 13.96
N THR A 115 -7.29 -0.51 13.84
CA THR A 115 -7.02 -1.51 14.87
C THR A 115 -6.46 -2.80 14.27
N VAL A 116 -5.85 -3.65 15.11
CA VAL A 116 -5.40 -4.99 14.71
C VAL A 116 -6.57 -5.87 14.25
N ALA A 117 -7.76 -5.69 14.84
CA ALA A 117 -8.97 -6.41 14.42
C ALA A 117 -9.36 -6.06 12.99
N GLU A 118 -9.39 -4.78 12.63
CA GLU A 118 -9.64 -4.33 11.25
C GLU A 118 -8.58 -4.87 10.27
N ALA A 119 -7.30 -4.76 10.63
CA ALA A 119 -6.21 -5.26 9.80
C ALA A 119 -6.31 -6.77 9.55
N ARG A 120 -6.66 -7.56 10.58
CA ARG A 120 -6.92 -9.00 10.44
C ARG A 120 -8.11 -9.27 9.52
N LYS A 121 -9.20 -8.54 9.68
CA LYS A 121 -10.39 -8.69 8.83
C LYS A 121 -10.07 -8.38 7.36
N MET A 122 -9.30 -7.32 7.08
CA MET A 122 -8.84 -7.00 5.72
C MET A 122 -8.02 -8.14 5.10
N ARG A 123 -7.06 -8.68 5.86
CA ARG A 123 -6.27 -9.85 5.44
C ARG A 123 -7.15 -11.06 5.14
N ASP A 124 -8.10 -11.35 6.03
CA ASP A 124 -8.96 -12.54 5.91
C ASP A 124 -9.92 -12.41 4.72
N LEU A 125 -10.42 -11.21 4.43
CA LEU A 125 -11.20 -10.91 3.22
C LEU A 125 -10.38 -11.12 1.94
N ALA A 126 -9.15 -10.61 1.88
CA ALA A 126 -8.28 -10.80 0.73
C ALA A 126 -8.01 -12.30 0.47
N ARG A 127 -7.69 -13.06 1.54
CA ARG A 127 -7.45 -14.50 1.45
C ARG A 127 -8.69 -15.29 1.02
N LYS A 128 -9.86 -14.96 1.58
CA LYS A 128 -11.13 -15.59 1.22
C LYS A 128 -11.48 -15.36 -0.25
N ALA A 129 -11.21 -14.17 -0.76
CA ALA A 129 -11.40 -13.82 -2.16
C ALA A 129 -10.29 -14.37 -3.09
N GLY A 130 -9.31 -15.11 -2.58
CA GLY A 130 -8.22 -15.70 -3.38
C GLY A 130 -7.19 -14.68 -3.89
N LEU A 131 -7.14 -13.48 -3.29
CA LEU A 131 -6.27 -12.40 -3.73
C LEU A 131 -4.86 -12.49 -3.13
N LEU A 132 -3.86 -12.16 -3.92
CA LEU A 132 -2.56 -11.78 -3.39
C LEU A 132 -2.71 -10.48 -2.63
N ASP A 133 -2.21 -10.44 -1.40
CA ASP A 133 -2.28 -9.26 -0.54
C ASP A 133 -0.95 -8.51 -0.47
N GLY A 134 -1.00 -7.19 -0.60
CA GLY A 134 0.15 -6.28 -0.52
C GLY A 134 -0.03 -5.20 0.53
N TYR A 135 1.02 -4.97 1.35
CA TYR A 135 1.08 -3.87 2.29
C TYR A 135 2.09 -2.82 1.81
N LEU A 136 1.60 -1.59 1.57
CA LEU A 136 2.38 -0.54 0.93
C LEU A 136 3.22 0.25 1.94
N GLU A 137 4.06 -0.45 2.70
CA GLU A 137 5.07 0.18 3.54
C GLU A 137 6.28 0.57 2.69
N ASN A 138 6.45 1.86 2.46
CA ASN A 138 7.41 2.38 1.48
C ASN A 138 8.83 2.58 2.02
N GLN A 139 9.03 2.80 3.32
CA GLN A 139 10.33 3.23 3.86
C GLN A 139 11.41 2.14 3.73
N VAL A 140 11.03 0.87 3.85
CA VAL A 140 11.97 -0.25 3.68
C VAL A 140 12.48 -0.43 2.25
N PHE A 141 11.87 0.26 1.29
CA PHE A 141 12.32 0.32 -0.10
C PHE A 141 13.15 1.57 -0.42
N SER A 142 13.28 2.49 0.52
CA SER A 142 14.14 3.66 0.36
C SER A 142 15.58 3.23 0.07
N PRO A 143 16.23 3.79 -0.96
CA PRO A 143 17.61 3.42 -1.33
C PRO A 143 18.60 3.53 -0.16
N ALA A 144 18.44 4.53 0.70
CA ALA A 144 19.28 4.72 1.88
C ALA A 144 19.10 3.58 2.89
N VAL A 145 17.84 3.17 3.15
CA VAL A 145 17.51 2.08 4.09
C VAL A 145 18.02 0.73 3.55
N VAL A 146 17.76 0.44 2.27
CA VAL A 146 18.25 -0.78 1.61
C VAL A 146 19.78 -0.85 1.63
N ARG A 147 20.44 0.25 1.27
CA ARG A 147 21.90 0.31 1.27
C ARG A 147 22.50 0.22 2.67
N GLY A 148 21.89 0.88 3.64
CA GLY A 148 22.27 0.80 5.04
C GLY A 148 22.25 -0.65 5.55
N LYS A 149 21.15 -1.37 5.30
CA LYS A 149 21.04 -2.79 5.63
C LYS A 149 22.15 -3.63 4.99
N GLN A 150 22.42 -3.44 3.69
CA GLN A 150 23.51 -4.15 3.01
C GLN A 150 24.85 -3.93 3.71
N ILE A 151 25.20 -2.68 4.02
CA ILE A 151 26.46 -2.35 4.68
C ILE A 151 26.54 -3.00 6.06
N ILE A 152 25.49 -2.89 6.86
CA ILE A 152 25.43 -3.47 8.21
C ILE A 152 25.64 -4.98 8.15
N TRP A 153 24.94 -5.69 7.28
CA TRP A 153 24.98 -7.14 7.26
C TRP A 153 26.20 -7.73 6.53
N THR A 154 26.75 -7.04 5.51
CA THR A 154 27.92 -7.56 4.74
C THR A 154 29.25 -7.12 5.32
N ARG A 155 29.32 -5.94 5.95
CA ARG A 155 30.57 -5.39 6.49
C ARG A 155 30.55 -5.29 8.02
N GLY A 156 29.52 -4.69 8.58
CA GLY A 156 29.38 -4.49 10.03
C GLY A 156 29.31 -5.82 10.77
N ALA A 157 28.46 -6.73 10.33
CA ALA A 157 28.27 -8.01 10.97
C ALA A 157 29.50 -8.93 10.91
N ALA A 158 30.33 -8.80 9.88
CA ALA A 158 31.59 -9.52 9.75
C ALA A 158 32.64 -9.10 10.83
N ILE A 159 32.54 -7.89 11.34
CA ILE A 159 33.50 -7.33 12.29
C ILE A 159 32.93 -7.36 13.72
N ALA A 160 31.69 -6.89 13.89
CA ALA A 160 31.07 -6.64 15.20
C ALA A 160 29.99 -7.68 15.59
N GLY A 161 29.73 -8.66 14.73
CA GLY A 161 28.67 -9.62 14.94
C GLY A 161 27.30 -9.13 14.48
N ARG A 162 26.28 -9.98 14.67
CA ARG A 162 24.91 -9.75 14.24
C ARG A 162 24.30 -8.51 14.95
N PRO A 163 23.61 -7.61 14.21
CA PRO A 163 22.86 -6.53 14.84
C PRO A 163 21.73 -7.11 15.73
N TYR A 164 21.62 -6.60 16.95
CA TYR A 164 20.67 -7.09 17.95
C TYR A 164 19.73 -5.99 18.47
N LEU A 165 20.02 -4.71 18.18
CA LEU A 165 19.24 -3.57 18.61
C LEU A 165 19.08 -2.59 17.45
N ALA A 166 17.85 -2.16 17.20
CA ALA A 166 17.55 -1.04 16.31
C ALA A 166 16.78 0.04 17.07
N ARG A 167 17.11 1.29 16.82
CA ARG A 167 16.34 2.46 17.24
C ARG A 167 15.91 3.21 16.00
N ALA A 168 14.60 3.35 15.82
CA ALA A 168 14.02 4.07 14.72
C ALA A 168 13.11 5.18 15.23
N ALA A 169 13.26 6.37 14.68
CA ALA A 169 12.42 7.52 14.97
C ALA A 169 12.05 8.20 13.66
N GLU A 170 10.84 8.74 13.61
CA GLU A 170 10.37 9.57 12.53
C GLU A 170 9.60 10.73 13.10
N GLU A 171 9.92 11.94 12.62
CA GLU A 171 9.37 13.19 13.11
C GLU A 171 8.98 14.07 11.94
N HIS A 172 7.82 14.71 12.03
CA HIS A 172 7.37 15.73 11.09
C HIS A 172 6.45 16.75 11.77
N SER A 173 6.10 17.82 11.07
CA SER A 173 5.32 18.95 11.61
C SER A 173 3.86 18.61 11.96
N GLY A 174 3.43 17.39 11.78
CA GLY A 174 2.08 16.91 12.08
C GLY A 174 1.22 16.68 10.83
N PRO A 175 0.06 16.06 11.00
CA PRO A 175 -0.85 15.74 9.91
C PRO A 175 -1.56 16.98 9.39
N HIS A 176 -1.88 16.97 8.07
CA HIS A 176 -2.46 18.11 7.37
C HIS A 176 -3.98 18.02 7.18
N MET A 177 -4.61 16.91 7.54
CA MET A 177 -6.05 16.70 7.37
C MET A 177 -6.75 16.58 8.72
N PRO A 178 -7.95 17.18 8.91
CA PRO A 178 -8.66 17.19 10.20
C PRO A 178 -8.93 15.80 10.78
N TRP A 179 -9.24 14.80 9.95
CA TRP A 179 -9.57 13.46 10.42
C TRP A 179 -8.43 12.75 11.17
N PHE A 180 -7.18 13.17 11.00
CA PHE A 180 -6.05 12.64 11.78
C PHE A 180 -6.14 12.99 13.27
N TRP A 181 -6.88 14.06 13.62
CA TRP A 181 -7.07 14.50 14.99
C TRP A 181 -8.29 13.87 15.68
N GLU A 182 -9.06 13.08 14.93
CA GLU A 182 -10.20 12.34 15.43
C GLU A 182 -9.83 10.88 15.71
N GLY A 183 -9.77 10.50 16.99
CA GLY A 183 -9.35 9.16 17.41
C GLY A 183 -10.21 8.04 16.83
N THR A 184 -11.50 8.28 16.61
CA THR A 184 -12.43 7.33 15.98
C THR A 184 -12.14 7.10 14.50
N LEU A 185 -11.58 8.08 13.81
CA LEU A 185 -11.22 7.99 12.40
C LEU A 185 -9.78 7.51 12.21
N GLN A 186 -8.85 8.04 13.00
CA GLN A 186 -7.43 7.74 12.85
C GLN A 186 -7.02 6.44 13.56
N GLY A 187 -7.54 6.17 14.74
CA GLY A 187 -7.40 4.89 15.46
C GLY A 187 -6.29 4.83 16.50
N GLY A 188 -5.21 5.61 16.40
CA GLY A 188 -4.07 5.49 17.34
C GLY A 188 -3.08 6.64 17.31
N GLY A 189 -3.44 7.78 16.73
CA GLY A 189 -2.59 8.97 16.65
C GLY A 189 -1.25 8.68 15.94
N VAL A 190 -0.19 9.29 16.41
CA VAL A 190 1.16 9.14 15.85
C VAL A 190 1.65 7.69 15.83
N LEU A 191 1.22 6.87 16.81
CA LEU A 191 1.61 5.45 16.86
C LEU A 191 1.06 4.67 15.67
N ASN A 192 -0.18 4.95 15.25
CA ASN A 192 -0.79 4.28 14.13
C ASN A 192 -0.33 4.88 12.79
N ASP A 193 -0.05 6.19 12.73
CA ASP A 193 0.32 6.86 11.50
C ASP A 193 1.81 6.72 11.15
N MET A 194 2.70 6.96 12.12
CA MET A 194 4.14 7.06 11.90
C MET A 194 4.92 5.84 12.42
N MET A 195 4.53 5.28 13.57
CA MET A 195 5.29 4.19 14.17
C MET A 195 5.24 2.91 13.31
N CYS A 196 4.24 2.72 12.45
CA CYS A 196 4.23 1.62 11.49
C CYS A 196 5.49 1.61 10.60
N HIS A 197 5.95 2.77 10.16
CA HIS A 197 7.20 2.94 9.43
C HIS A 197 8.42 2.59 10.29
N SER A 198 8.51 3.18 11.47
CA SER A 198 9.64 2.97 12.38
C SER A 198 9.77 1.51 12.80
N VAL A 199 8.65 0.85 13.13
CA VAL A 199 8.63 -0.58 13.48
C VAL A 199 9.09 -1.45 12.32
N GLU A 200 8.57 -1.22 11.11
CA GLU A 200 8.97 -2.04 9.95
C GLU A 200 10.41 -1.76 9.51
N ALA A 201 10.88 -0.52 9.57
CA ALA A 201 12.29 -0.20 9.31
C ALA A 201 13.22 -0.91 10.32
N ALA A 202 12.89 -0.90 11.60
CA ALA A 202 13.65 -1.62 12.63
C ALA A 202 13.65 -3.13 12.38
N ARG A 203 12.48 -3.72 12.12
CA ARG A 203 12.35 -5.15 11.76
C ARG A 203 13.18 -5.50 10.53
N PHE A 204 13.09 -4.67 9.49
CA PHE A 204 13.85 -4.86 8.27
C PHE A 204 15.36 -4.84 8.52
N MET A 205 15.85 -3.90 9.32
CA MET A 205 17.28 -3.79 9.65
C MET A 205 17.79 -4.99 10.46
N LEU A 206 16.99 -5.52 11.40
CA LEU A 206 17.37 -6.67 12.23
C LEU A 206 17.20 -8.02 11.54
N THR A 207 16.41 -8.09 10.46
CA THR A 207 16.18 -9.35 9.73
C THR A 207 17.38 -9.65 8.83
N PRO A 208 17.98 -10.85 8.89
CA PRO A 208 19.06 -11.25 8.00
C PRO A 208 18.67 -11.14 6.51
N PRO A 209 19.61 -10.81 5.61
CA PRO A 209 19.35 -10.86 4.17
C PRO A 209 18.84 -12.25 3.74
N GLY A 210 17.79 -12.29 2.91
CA GLY A 210 17.18 -13.53 2.43
C GLY A 210 16.25 -14.23 3.43
N ALA A 211 16.20 -13.82 4.69
CA ALA A 211 15.24 -14.37 5.64
C ALA A 211 13.82 -13.79 5.41
N PRO A 212 12.75 -14.60 5.60
CA PRO A 212 11.39 -14.10 5.54
C PRO A 212 11.17 -12.97 6.56
N ARG A 213 10.51 -11.89 6.17
CA ARG A 213 10.21 -10.75 7.08
C ARG A 213 9.31 -11.13 8.26
N SER A 214 8.59 -12.25 8.15
CA SER A 214 7.72 -12.78 9.22
C SER A 214 8.47 -13.35 10.43
N VAL A 215 9.77 -13.59 10.31
CA VAL A 215 10.56 -14.23 11.36
C VAL A 215 11.48 -13.20 12.02
N LEU A 216 10.97 -12.46 12.99
CA LEU A 216 11.82 -12.00 14.10
C LEU A 216 12.00 -13.22 15.01
N THR A 217 13.09 -13.94 14.83
CA THR A 217 13.50 -14.93 15.85
C THR A 217 13.82 -14.16 17.12
N PRO A 218 13.15 -14.44 18.25
CA PRO A 218 13.60 -13.95 19.54
C PRO A 218 15.06 -14.35 19.74
N VAL A 219 15.84 -13.42 20.25
CA VAL A 219 17.21 -13.72 20.72
C VAL A 219 17.11 -14.49 22.01
#